data_c593a3d96c5d6b0c14aab146a95cb448
#
_entry.id   c593a3d96c5d6b0c14aab146a95cb448
#
_cell.length_a   1.000
_cell.length_b   1.000
_cell.length_c   1.000
_cell.angle_alpha   90.00
_cell.angle_beta   90.00
_cell.angle_gamma   90.00
#
_symmetry.space_group_name_H-M   'P 1'
#
loop_
_entity.id
_entity.type
_entity.pdbx_description
1 polymer ?
#
loop_
_entity_poly.entity_id
_entity_poly.type
_entity_poly.pdbx_seq_one_letter_code
_entity_poly.pdbx_strand_id
1 'polypeptide(L)'
;MNTVFQDDFRKFAIGPFPYDPKHSALGEYHYIPPEGHYGQWYDPIVYYGFRGPSWIVTEDNGRKFMEQTRVEAQLNHIWPLLVAGDTRWKDYTFEASVRFLSTRGQTGIVFRYTHGRRYYFFGYGSGKLQLLKRNQEQIEQLAAVDFICNCDDIYRFTVVVRGSKIVCYVDDNRVLEAEDSAYESGKIGLTARMPAQFTDIVVTMDDSALNEDTLTVSREIAQVGERRAQYPQPKLGKAIDLKNFGAARQIRFGRLTGTDDMHIVFAQHQKRGHKDAYAHISCLTAINLDGEILWQIGEPSTEFNHAIISADLPFQVCDVDGDGADEVIVARNFQLMILDGRTGAVKKSVPTPLSEAPDETLFSVPFKQYAFDRVNVDSIRIADLSGKGRPTDILIKDRYSRVWAYDNELNLLWHFHEGITGHFPYTADIDGDGKDEMFVGYHLVDHDGKLLWTLPVKTDHTDEILIGKWNPNRPDPL
;
A
#
# COMPACT_ATOMS: atom_id res chain seq x y z
N MET A 1 -3.37 -36.56 -14.77
CA MET A 1 -3.36 -35.42 -13.83
C MET A 1 -1.96 -35.10 -13.45
N ASN A 2 -1.50 -33.89 -13.70
CA ASN A 2 -0.14 -33.42 -13.40
C ASN A 2 -0.19 -32.48 -12.20
N THR A 3 0.70 -32.70 -11.24
CA THR A 3 0.83 -31.79 -10.09
C THR A 3 1.58 -30.52 -10.55
N VAL A 4 0.91 -29.40 -10.48
CA VAL A 4 1.48 -28.08 -10.85
C VAL A 4 1.90 -27.26 -9.63
N PHE A 5 1.36 -27.60 -8.45
CA PHE A 5 1.75 -27.02 -7.18
C PHE A 5 1.51 -28.01 -6.05
N GLN A 6 2.44 -28.07 -5.09
CA GLN A 6 2.20 -28.77 -3.83
C GLN A 6 3.02 -28.16 -2.70
N ASP A 7 2.48 -28.16 -1.49
CA ASP A 7 3.16 -27.72 -0.29
C ASP A 7 2.58 -28.37 0.96
N ASP A 8 3.46 -28.90 1.81
CA ASP A 8 3.14 -29.46 3.12
C ASP A 8 3.80 -28.67 4.25
N PHE A 9 4.35 -27.51 3.93
CA PHE A 9 5.03 -26.57 4.79
C PHE A 9 6.27 -27.07 5.53
N ARG A 10 6.74 -28.30 5.26
CA ARG A 10 7.94 -28.87 5.94
C ARG A 10 9.20 -28.04 5.74
N LYS A 11 9.33 -27.36 4.61
CA LYS A 11 10.49 -26.53 4.27
C LYS A 11 10.59 -25.23 5.07
N PHE A 12 9.53 -24.79 5.74
CA PHE A 12 9.51 -23.54 6.47
C PHE A 12 9.87 -23.74 7.94
N ALA A 13 10.51 -22.73 8.54
CA ALA A 13 10.76 -22.69 9.97
C ALA A 13 9.44 -22.50 10.75
N ILE A 14 9.38 -23.05 11.96
CA ILE A 14 8.26 -22.79 12.88
C ILE A 14 8.30 -21.33 13.30
N GLY A 15 7.15 -20.66 13.31
CA GLY A 15 6.99 -19.27 13.69
C GLY A 15 6.27 -18.43 12.65
N PRO A 16 6.35 -17.10 12.76
CA PRO A 16 5.64 -16.17 11.89
C PRO A 16 5.92 -16.40 10.40
N PHE A 17 4.86 -16.27 9.57
CA PHE A 17 4.95 -16.49 8.12
C PHE A 17 4.03 -15.49 7.37
N PRO A 18 4.44 -14.92 6.25
CA PRO A 18 5.78 -14.87 5.64
C PRO A 18 6.61 -13.64 6.09
N TYR A 19 6.40 -13.17 7.30
CA TYR A 19 6.92 -11.90 7.79
C TYR A 19 8.41 -11.95 8.12
N ASP A 20 9.22 -11.20 7.38
CA ASP A 20 10.60 -10.89 7.72
C ASP A 20 10.81 -9.38 7.78
N PRO A 21 10.80 -8.77 8.98
CA PRO A 21 10.93 -7.33 9.12
C PRO A 21 12.30 -6.77 8.77
N LYS A 22 13.33 -7.62 8.69
CA LYS A 22 14.70 -7.16 8.41
C LYS A 22 15.02 -7.05 6.92
N HIS A 23 14.38 -7.86 6.10
CA HIS A 23 14.70 -8.00 4.69
C HIS A 23 13.55 -7.62 3.75
N SER A 24 12.49 -7.04 4.28
CA SER A 24 11.31 -6.70 3.52
C SER A 24 11.19 -5.20 3.31
N ALA A 25 10.86 -4.81 2.11
CA ALA A 25 10.34 -3.48 1.87
C ALA A 25 8.97 -3.38 2.55
N LEU A 26 8.92 -2.80 3.73
CA LEU A 26 7.67 -2.42 4.36
C LEU A 26 7.16 -1.20 3.61
N GLY A 27 6.40 -1.45 2.57
CA GLY A 27 5.49 -0.46 2.06
C GLY A 27 4.44 -0.14 3.12
N GLU A 28 3.81 0.98 2.99
CA GLU A 28 2.80 1.46 3.94
C GLU A 28 1.63 0.49 4.05
N TYR A 29 1.27 -0.14 2.94
CA TYR A 29 0.13 -1.04 2.78
C TYR A 29 0.49 -2.41 2.20
N HIS A 30 1.70 -2.58 1.71
CA HIS A 30 2.11 -3.76 0.99
C HIS A 30 3.42 -4.29 1.54
N TYR A 31 3.38 -5.54 1.90
CA TYR A 31 4.56 -6.30 2.26
C TYR A 31 4.93 -7.20 1.08
N ILE A 32 6.08 -6.95 0.48
CA ILE A 32 6.65 -7.81 -0.55
C ILE A 32 7.99 -8.31 -0.02
N PRO A 33 8.15 -9.62 0.24
CA PRO A 33 9.43 -10.17 0.61
C PRO A 33 10.49 -9.90 -0.48
N PRO A 34 11.78 -9.81 -0.15
CA PRO A 34 12.84 -9.54 -1.11
C PRO A 34 12.87 -10.49 -2.30
N GLU A 35 12.56 -11.75 -2.09
CA GLU A 35 12.44 -12.76 -3.14
C GLU A 35 11.05 -12.80 -3.80
N GLY A 36 10.19 -11.81 -3.52
CA GLY A 36 8.83 -11.74 -4.03
C GLY A 36 7.84 -12.59 -3.23
N HIS A 37 7.97 -13.90 -3.25
CA HIS A 37 7.07 -14.83 -2.58
C HIS A 37 7.84 -15.87 -1.79
N TYR A 38 7.46 -16.06 -0.53
CA TYR A 38 7.99 -17.16 0.30
C TYR A 38 7.45 -18.48 -0.23
N GLY A 39 8.32 -19.27 -0.87
CA GLY A 39 7.93 -20.54 -1.46
C GLY A 39 6.67 -20.45 -2.32
N GLN A 40 6.52 -19.37 -3.09
CA GLN A 40 5.35 -19.02 -3.88
C GLN A 40 4.11 -18.56 -3.09
N TRP A 41 4.15 -18.54 -1.77
CA TRP A 41 3.10 -18.00 -0.93
C TRP A 41 3.31 -16.52 -0.62
N TYR A 42 2.22 -15.75 -0.57
CA TYR A 42 2.24 -14.42 0.01
C TYR A 42 0.89 -14.10 0.69
N ASP A 43 0.94 -13.22 1.67
CA ASP A 43 -0.24 -12.67 2.33
C ASP A 43 -0.57 -11.32 1.69
N PRO A 44 -1.65 -11.21 0.89
CA PRO A 44 -2.01 -9.95 0.23
C PRO A 44 -2.59 -8.91 1.18
N ILE A 45 -2.82 -9.28 2.43
CA ILE A 45 -3.43 -8.44 3.48
C ILE A 45 -2.46 -8.26 4.64
N VAL A 46 -1.24 -8.77 4.47
CA VAL A 46 -0.23 -8.68 5.51
C VAL A 46 -0.11 -7.24 5.95
N TYR A 47 -0.43 -7.03 7.17
CA TYR A 47 -0.09 -5.86 7.89
C TYR A 47 -0.84 -4.57 7.51
N TYR A 48 -2.04 -4.50 7.92
CA TYR A 48 -2.66 -3.22 8.19
C TYR A 48 -2.06 -2.63 9.49
N GLY A 49 -0.74 -2.38 9.47
CA GLY A 49 0.00 -1.52 10.40
C GLY A 49 0.03 -1.87 11.89
N PHE A 50 -0.83 -2.74 12.40
CA PHE A 50 -1.03 -2.82 13.84
C PHE A 50 -0.87 -4.20 14.46
N ARG A 51 -0.90 -5.28 13.68
CA ARG A 51 -1.27 -6.56 14.27
C ARG A 51 -0.27 -7.70 14.10
N GLY A 52 0.85 -7.46 13.41
CA GLY A 52 1.80 -8.52 13.10
C GLY A 52 1.21 -9.59 12.17
N PRO A 53 1.92 -10.67 11.86
CA PRO A 53 1.49 -11.67 10.90
C PRO A 53 0.21 -12.38 11.34
N SER A 54 -0.67 -12.65 10.37
CA SER A 54 -1.89 -13.44 10.59
C SER A 54 -1.61 -14.94 10.52
N TRP A 55 -0.46 -15.33 10.00
CA TRP A 55 -0.09 -16.71 9.73
C TRP A 55 1.16 -17.10 10.47
N ILE A 56 1.20 -18.32 10.97
CA ILE A 56 2.39 -18.95 11.56
C ILE A 56 2.52 -20.38 11.04
N VAL A 57 3.75 -20.88 10.99
CA VAL A 57 4.01 -22.31 10.82
C VAL A 57 4.05 -22.96 12.20
N THR A 58 3.20 -23.94 12.40
CA THR A 58 3.15 -24.76 13.63
C THR A 58 3.47 -26.21 13.32
N GLU A 59 3.76 -27.01 14.35
CA GLU A 59 4.00 -28.45 14.23
C GLU A 59 3.23 -29.23 15.28
N ASP A 60 2.61 -30.31 14.86
CA ASP A 60 1.94 -31.26 15.74
C ASP A 60 2.25 -32.68 15.26
N ASN A 61 2.81 -33.51 16.15
CA ASN A 61 3.20 -34.91 15.86
C ASN A 61 4.06 -35.08 14.60
N GLY A 62 5.01 -34.16 14.38
CA GLY A 62 5.91 -34.18 13.23
C GLY A 62 5.29 -33.73 11.90
N ARG A 63 4.04 -33.29 11.91
CA ARG A 63 3.36 -32.71 10.76
C ARG A 63 3.29 -31.19 10.91
N LYS A 64 3.71 -30.46 9.88
CA LYS A 64 3.62 -29.00 9.87
C LYS A 64 2.32 -28.52 9.29
N PHE A 65 1.89 -27.40 9.85
CA PHE A 65 0.66 -26.71 9.44
C PHE A 65 0.94 -25.23 9.24
N MET A 66 0.28 -24.66 8.26
CA MET A 66 0.09 -23.22 8.17
C MET A 66 -1.13 -22.87 9.01
N GLU A 67 -0.93 -22.16 10.11
CA GLU A 67 -1.99 -21.82 11.05
C GLU A 67 -2.35 -20.33 10.93
N GLN A 68 -3.62 -20.04 10.74
CA GLN A 68 -4.18 -18.72 10.89
C GLN A 68 -4.50 -18.50 12.37
N THR A 69 -3.96 -17.43 12.97
CA THR A 69 -3.95 -17.24 14.43
C THR A 69 -4.92 -16.17 14.94
N ARG A 70 -5.60 -15.45 14.04
CA ARG A 70 -6.37 -14.27 14.41
C ARG A 70 -7.86 -14.50 14.45
N VAL A 71 -8.50 -13.80 15.38
CA VAL A 71 -9.95 -13.66 15.46
C VAL A 71 -10.32 -12.29 14.86
N GLU A 72 -10.93 -12.29 13.69
CA GLU A 72 -11.30 -11.06 12.97
C GLU A 72 -12.77 -10.69 13.22
N ALA A 73 -13.12 -10.45 14.49
CA ALA A 73 -14.46 -10.03 14.86
C ALA A 73 -14.78 -8.57 14.53
N GLN A 74 -13.76 -7.73 14.30
CA GLN A 74 -13.92 -6.28 14.19
C GLN A 74 -13.75 -5.72 12.77
N LEU A 75 -13.22 -6.50 11.82
CA LEU A 75 -13.02 -6.07 10.44
C LEU A 75 -13.88 -6.91 9.49
N ASN A 76 -15.14 -6.53 9.37
CA ASN A 76 -16.13 -7.29 8.59
C ASN A 76 -15.80 -7.45 7.10
N HIS A 77 -14.85 -6.70 6.57
CA HIS A 77 -14.54 -6.64 5.14
C HIS A 77 -13.16 -7.19 4.77
N ILE A 78 -12.28 -7.45 5.74
CA ILE A 78 -10.94 -7.97 5.49
C ILE A 78 -10.83 -9.37 6.09
N TRP A 79 -10.58 -10.36 5.24
CA TRP A 79 -10.36 -11.74 5.66
C TRP A 79 -8.88 -12.04 5.57
N PRO A 80 -8.27 -12.68 6.59
CA PRO A 80 -6.92 -13.20 6.47
C PRO A 80 -6.83 -14.12 5.26
N LEU A 81 -5.89 -13.84 4.36
CA LEU A 81 -5.67 -14.60 3.14
C LEU A 81 -4.21 -15.00 3.06
N LEU A 82 -3.95 -16.19 2.59
CA LEU A 82 -2.64 -16.64 2.16
C LEU A 82 -2.78 -17.27 0.79
N VAL A 83 -2.12 -16.71 -0.23
CA VAL A 83 -2.35 -17.08 -1.63
C VAL A 83 -1.08 -17.56 -2.31
N ALA A 84 -1.24 -18.47 -3.27
CA ALA A 84 -0.16 -19.02 -4.07
C ALA A 84 -0.62 -19.36 -5.48
N GLY A 85 0.32 -19.73 -6.34
CA GLY A 85 0.05 -20.18 -7.70
C GLY A 85 0.02 -19.04 -8.71
N ASP A 86 -0.58 -19.28 -9.86
CA ASP A 86 -0.59 -18.38 -11.02
C ASP A 86 -1.97 -17.81 -11.30
N THR A 87 -2.04 -16.54 -11.69
CA THR A 87 -3.30 -15.86 -12.06
C THR A 87 -3.95 -16.42 -13.32
N ARG A 88 -3.21 -17.17 -14.12
CA ARG A 88 -3.65 -17.79 -15.37
C ARG A 88 -4.32 -19.14 -15.20
N TRP A 89 -4.18 -19.78 -14.03
CA TRP A 89 -4.79 -21.10 -13.82
C TRP A 89 -6.30 -21.09 -13.97
N LYS A 90 -6.82 -21.88 -14.91
CA LYS A 90 -8.24 -21.92 -15.25
C LYS A 90 -8.90 -23.20 -14.76
N ASP A 91 -8.48 -24.34 -15.31
CA ASP A 91 -9.09 -25.65 -15.13
C ASP A 91 -8.18 -26.56 -14.33
N TYR A 92 -8.45 -26.68 -13.04
CA TYR A 92 -7.62 -27.43 -12.10
C TYR A 92 -8.44 -28.11 -11.02
N THR A 93 -7.79 -29.02 -10.31
CA THR A 93 -8.27 -29.54 -9.04
C THR A 93 -7.38 -28.98 -7.94
N PHE A 94 -7.97 -28.40 -6.90
CA PHE A 94 -7.26 -27.85 -5.75
C PHE A 94 -7.71 -28.60 -4.49
N GLU A 95 -6.74 -29.15 -3.76
CA GLU A 95 -6.94 -29.89 -2.51
C GLU A 95 -6.18 -29.24 -1.37
N ALA A 96 -6.76 -29.26 -0.17
CA ALA A 96 -6.12 -28.83 1.07
C ALA A 96 -6.69 -29.61 2.25
N SER A 97 -5.82 -30.07 3.16
CA SER A 97 -6.21 -30.59 4.46
C SER A 97 -6.44 -29.45 5.43
N VAL A 98 -7.60 -29.43 6.09
CA VAL A 98 -8.05 -28.37 6.98
C VAL A 98 -8.39 -28.94 8.35
N ARG A 99 -7.80 -28.41 9.42
CA ARG A 99 -8.18 -28.66 10.80
C ARG A 99 -8.76 -27.40 11.40
N PHE A 100 -9.97 -27.48 11.93
CA PHE A 100 -10.63 -26.37 12.59
C PHE A 100 -10.19 -26.30 14.05
N LEU A 101 -9.68 -25.15 14.49
CA LEU A 101 -9.43 -24.88 15.90
C LEU A 101 -10.63 -24.18 16.56
N SER A 102 -11.57 -23.74 15.74
CA SER A 102 -12.85 -23.19 16.16
C SER A 102 -13.91 -23.36 15.07
N THR A 103 -15.14 -23.65 15.44
CA THR A 103 -16.30 -23.72 14.53
C THR A 103 -17.13 -22.43 14.52
N ARG A 104 -16.68 -21.37 15.22
CA ARG A 104 -17.45 -20.11 15.38
C ARG A 104 -17.27 -19.12 14.24
N GLY A 105 -16.45 -19.40 13.26
CA GLY A 105 -16.19 -18.52 12.10
C GLY A 105 -16.12 -19.26 10.79
N GLN A 106 -15.77 -18.55 9.73
CA GLN A 106 -15.56 -19.14 8.41
C GLN A 106 -14.12 -19.59 8.25
N THR A 107 -13.95 -20.79 7.67
CA THR A 107 -12.64 -21.38 7.34
C THR A 107 -12.75 -22.19 6.08
N GLY A 108 -11.81 -22.04 5.16
CA GLY A 108 -11.82 -22.80 3.92
C GLY A 108 -10.71 -22.39 2.95
N ILE A 109 -10.92 -22.78 1.71
CA ILE A 109 -10.01 -22.55 0.60
C ILE A 109 -10.57 -21.52 -0.38
N VAL A 110 -9.66 -20.79 -1.00
CA VAL A 110 -9.97 -19.75 -1.97
C VAL A 110 -9.41 -20.17 -3.32
N PHE A 111 -10.15 -19.93 -4.37
CA PHE A 111 -9.72 -20.29 -5.72
C PHE A 111 -10.18 -19.27 -6.75
N ARG A 112 -9.52 -19.27 -7.92
CA ARG A 112 -9.65 -18.21 -8.95
C ARG A 112 -9.53 -16.82 -8.33
N TYR A 113 -8.56 -16.68 -7.44
CA TYR A 113 -8.27 -15.43 -6.76
C TYR A 113 -7.54 -14.46 -7.69
N THR A 114 -8.05 -13.23 -7.79
CA THR A 114 -7.43 -12.13 -8.53
C THR A 114 -6.93 -11.02 -7.60
N HIS A 115 -7.68 -10.69 -6.56
CA HIS A 115 -7.27 -9.78 -5.47
C HIS A 115 -8.13 -10.00 -4.22
N GLY A 116 -7.79 -9.36 -3.09
CA GLY A 116 -8.40 -9.60 -1.78
C GLY A 116 -9.91 -9.45 -1.68
N ARG A 117 -10.58 -8.92 -2.72
CA ARG A 117 -12.04 -8.76 -2.77
C ARG A 117 -12.66 -9.43 -4.01
N ARG A 118 -11.92 -10.33 -4.69
CA ARG A 118 -12.41 -10.97 -5.91
C ARG A 118 -11.89 -12.39 -6.04
N TYR A 119 -12.71 -13.35 -5.61
CA TYR A 119 -12.40 -14.77 -5.58
C TYR A 119 -13.64 -15.63 -5.31
N TYR A 120 -13.53 -16.94 -5.49
CA TYR A 120 -14.46 -17.93 -4.93
C TYR A 120 -13.90 -18.49 -3.62
N PHE A 121 -14.79 -18.83 -2.73
CA PHE A 121 -14.52 -19.50 -1.44
C PHE A 121 -15.30 -20.78 -1.34
N PHE A 122 -14.65 -21.87 -0.93
CA PHE A 122 -15.28 -23.08 -0.48
C PHE A 122 -14.82 -23.42 0.93
N GLY A 123 -15.74 -23.59 1.84
CA GLY A 123 -15.39 -23.84 3.24
C GLY A 123 -16.59 -23.92 4.17
N TYR A 124 -16.27 -24.06 5.44
CA TYR A 124 -17.24 -24.10 6.51
C TYR A 124 -17.55 -22.72 7.06
N GLY A 125 -18.81 -22.48 7.43
CA GLY A 125 -19.26 -21.30 8.15
C GLY A 125 -20.71 -21.44 8.61
N SER A 126 -20.97 -21.07 9.86
CA SER A 126 -22.34 -21.07 10.44
C SER A 126 -23.07 -22.41 10.34
N GLY A 127 -22.37 -23.52 10.61
CA GLY A 127 -22.96 -24.86 10.57
C GLY A 127 -23.15 -25.46 9.17
N LYS A 128 -22.58 -24.84 8.13
CA LYS A 128 -22.74 -25.24 6.74
C LYS A 128 -21.41 -25.29 6.00
N LEU A 129 -21.32 -26.15 5.01
CA LEU A 129 -20.38 -25.95 3.90
C LEU A 129 -21.00 -24.94 2.94
N GLN A 130 -20.21 -24.01 2.47
CA GLN A 130 -20.64 -22.91 1.62
C GLN A 130 -19.71 -22.76 0.42
N LEU A 131 -20.30 -22.56 -0.74
CA LEU A 131 -19.62 -22.07 -1.93
C LEU A 131 -20.06 -20.62 -2.14
N LEU A 132 -19.09 -19.69 -2.00
CA LEU A 132 -19.35 -18.25 -2.06
C LEU A 132 -18.55 -17.62 -3.20
N LYS A 133 -19.12 -16.59 -3.81
CA LYS A 133 -18.43 -15.65 -4.69
C LYS A 133 -18.28 -14.32 -3.99
N ARG A 134 -17.05 -13.82 -3.89
CA ARG A 134 -16.78 -12.46 -3.41
C ARG A 134 -16.51 -11.54 -4.58
N ASN A 135 -17.29 -10.47 -4.68
CA ASN A 135 -17.11 -9.38 -5.66
C ASN A 135 -17.16 -8.04 -4.91
N GLN A 136 -16.00 -7.44 -4.67
CA GLN A 136 -15.83 -6.25 -3.87
C GLN A 136 -16.40 -6.46 -2.44
N GLU A 137 -17.37 -5.67 -2.03
CA GLU A 137 -18.03 -5.78 -0.72
C GLU A 137 -19.17 -6.81 -0.73
N GLN A 138 -19.58 -7.29 -1.91
CA GLN A 138 -20.67 -8.23 -2.03
C GLN A 138 -20.18 -9.67 -1.91
N ILE A 139 -20.90 -10.45 -1.13
CA ILE A 139 -20.71 -11.90 -0.99
C ILE A 139 -22.00 -12.59 -1.42
N GLU A 140 -21.91 -13.36 -2.49
CA GLU A 140 -23.01 -14.15 -3.04
C GLU A 140 -22.82 -15.61 -2.66
N GLN A 141 -23.87 -16.24 -2.11
CA GLN A 141 -23.86 -17.67 -1.85
C GLN A 141 -24.35 -18.42 -3.09
N LEU A 142 -23.46 -19.17 -3.73
CA LEU A 142 -23.79 -19.98 -4.90
C LEU A 142 -24.43 -21.32 -4.51
N ALA A 143 -23.94 -21.94 -3.45
CA ALA A 143 -24.48 -23.18 -2.89
C ALA A 143 -24.13 -23.33 -1.40
N ALA A 144 -24.94 -24.09 -0.67
CA ALA A 144 -24.65 -24.45 0.72
C ALA A 144 -25.36 -25.77 1.10
N VAL A 145 -24.79 -26.48 2.09
CA VAL A 145 -25.37 -27.68 2.70
C VAL A 145 -25.02 -27.71 4.19
N ASP A 146 -25.91 -28.24 5.02
CA ASP A 146 -25.65 -28.40 6.44
C ASP A 146 -24.50 -29.37 6.66
N PHE A 147 -23.59 -29.04 7.59
CA PHE A 147 -22.42 -29.83 7.88
C PHE A 147 -22.05 -29.71 9.36
N ILE A 148 -21.82 -30.87 10.00
CA ILE A 148 -21.33 -30.94 11.35
C ILE A 148 -19.82 -31.12 11.30
N CYS A 149 -19.10 -30.19 11.91
CA CYS A 149 -17.63 -30.15 11.92
C CYS A 149 -17.12 -30.39 13.35
N ASN A 150 -16.12 -31.22 13.49
CA ASN A 150 -15.38 -31.43 14.75
C ASN A 150 -14.02 -30.75 14.69
N CYS A 151 -13.62 -30.08 15.77
CA CYS A 151 -12.32 -29.41 15.82
C CYS A 151 -11.11 -30.36 15.84
N ASP A 152 -11.31 -31.61 16.26
CA ASP A 152 -10.21 -32.60 16.37
C ASP A 152 -9.91 -33.31 15.05
N ASP A 153 -10.80 -33.20 14.06
CA ASP A 153 -10.69 -33.89 12.78
C ASP A 153 -9.96 -33.03 11.75
N ILE A 154 -9.28 -33.70 10.83
CA ILE A 154 -8.70 -33.09 9.63
C ILE A 154 -9.57 -33.51 8.44
N TYR A 155 -10.11 -32.52 7.74
CA TYR A 155 -10.94 -32.69 6.57
C TYR A 155 -10.15 -32.35 5.31
N ARG A 156 -10.26 -33.16 4.25
CA ARG A 156 -9.71 -32.83 2.94
C ARG A 156 -10.76 -32.08 2.11
N PHE A 157 -10.52 -30.81 1.88
CA PHE A 157 -11.33 -29.98 1.01
C PHE A 157 -10.79 -30.05 -0.42
N THR A 158 -11.65 -30.36 -1.38
CA THR A 158 -11.28 -30.43 -2.79
C THR A 158 -12.25 -29.57 -3.60
N VAL A 159 -11.71 -28.76 -4.51
CA VAL A 159 -12.46 -28.03 -5.51
C VAL A 159 -11.98 -28.46 -6.90
N VAL A 160 -12.90 -28.84 -7.75
CA VAL A 160 -12.68 -29.12 -9.17
C VAL A 160 -13.34 -28.00 -9.98
N VAL A 161 -12.54 -27.26 -10.72
CA VAL A 161 -13.01 -26.21 -11.63
C VAL A 161 -12.76 -26.60 -13.08
N ARG A 162 -13.79 -26.51 -13.93
CA ARG A 162 -13.72 -26.77 -15.36
C ARG A 162 -14.68 -25.81 -16.08
N GLY A 163 -14.14 -24.83 -16.82
CA GLY A 163 -14.95 -23.75 -17.38
C GLY A 163 -15.74 -23.02 -16.30
N SER A 164 -17.06 -22.92 -16.47
CA SER A 164 -17.98 -22.32 -15.47
C SER A 164 -18.37 -23.28 -14.34
N LYS A 165 -18.09 -24.58 -14.50
CA LYS A 165 -18.50 -25.60 -13.54
C LYS A 165 -17.55 -25.70 -12.36
N ILE A 166 -18.12 -25.64 -11.15
CA ILE A 166 -17.43 -25.73 -9.87
C ILE A 166 -18.03 -26.90 -9.08
N VAL A 167 -17.21 -27.86 -8.68
CA VAL A 167 -17.64 -29.01 -7.87
C VAL A 167 -16.76 -29.11 -6.64
N CYS A 168 -17.38 -29.20 -5.46
CA CYS A 168 -16.69 -29.24 -4.18
C CYS A 168 -16.90 -30.58 -3.49
N TYR A 169 -15.83 -31.06 -2.83
CA TYR A 169 -15.82 -32.33 -2.10
C TYR A 169 -15.21 -32.10 -0.70
N VAL A 170 -15.68 -32.93 0.25
CA VAL A 170 -15.04 -33.12 1.56
C VAL A 170 -14.78 -34.61 1.71
N ASP A 171 -13.53 -35.03 1.97
CA ASP A 171 -13.11 -36.41 2.13
C ASP A 171 -13.63 -37.34 0.99
N ASP A 172 -13.45 -36.88 -0.26
CA ASP A 172 -13.91 -37.53 -1.50
C ASP A 172 -15.44 -37.54 -1.71
N ASN A 173 -16.24 -37.10 -0.75
CA ASN A 173 -17.68 -36.99 -0.90
C ASN A 173 -18.06 -35.69 -1.59
N ARG A 174 -18.76 -35.77 -2.71
CA ARG A 174 -19.29 -34.59 -3.38
C ARG A 174 -20.34 -33.92 -2.50
N VAL A 175 -20.12 -32.63 -2.19
CA VAL A 175 -20.99 -31.89 -1.24
C VAL A 175 -21.71 -30.71 -1.89
N LEU A 176 -21.07 -29.99 -2.81
CA LEU A 176 -21.66 -28.82 -3.48
C LEU A 176 -21.30 -28.80 -4.96
N GLU A 177 -22.16 -28.18 -5.77
CA GLU A 177 -21.93 -27.87 -7.16
C GLU A 177 -22.59 -26.55 -7.52
N ALA A 178 -21.95 -25.77 -8.40
CA ALA A 178 -22.54 -24.58 -9.01
C ALA A 178 -21.94 -24.32 -10.40
N GLU A 179 -22.61 -23.48 -11.17
CA GLU A 179 -22.08 -22.90 -12.40
C GLU A 179 -21.99 -21.40 -12.25
N ASP A 180 -20.79 -20.85 -12.43
CA ASP A 180 -20.53 -19.41 -12.41
C ASP A 180 -19.30 -19.08 -13.27
N SER A 181 -19.42 -18.11 -14.16
CA SER A 181 -18.39 -17.69 -15.11
C SER A 181 -17.77 -16.32 -14.78
N ALA A 182 -18.06 -15.75 -13.61
CA ALA A 182 -17.58 -14.42 -13.25
C ALA A 182 -16.06 -14.32 -13.18
N TYR A 183 -15.39 -15.40 -12.77
CA TYR A 183 -13.93 -15.49 -12.71
C TYR A 183 -13.48 -16.75 -13.45
N GLU A 184 -12.77 -16.54 -14.55
CA GLU A 184 -12.31 -17.66 -15.40
C GLU A 184 -11.00 -18.27 -14.90
N SER A 185 -10.14 -17.47 -14.27
CA SER A 185 -8.79 -17.88 -13.83
C SER A 185 -8.41 -17.20 -12.52
N GLY A 186 -7.32 -17.66 -11.91
CA GLY A 186 -6.76 -17.04 -10.73
C GLY A 186 -6.00 -17.99 -9.84
N LYS A 187 -5.38 -17.44 -8.82
CA LYS A 187 -4.57 -18.14 -7.82
C LYS A 187 -5.44 -18.97 -6.89
N ILE A 188 -4.78 -19.87 -6.16
CA ILE A 188 -5.38 -20.58 -5.01
C ILE A 188 -5.03 -19.85 -3.71
N GLY A 189 -5.76 -20.16 -2.63
CA GLY A 189 -5.45 -19.60 -1.33
C GLY A 189 -6.15 -20.29 -0.16
N LEU A 190 -5.72 -19.89 1.02
CA LEU A 190 -6.24 -20.31 2.31
C LEU A 190 -6.84 -19.11 3.02
N THR A 191 -7.93 -19.33 3.76
CA THR A 191 -8.55 -18.27 4.54
C THR A 191 -9.26 -18.81 5.77
N ALA A 192 -9.17 -18.08 6.88
CA ALA A 192 -9.97 -18.35 8.06
C ALA A 192 -10.22 -17.08 8.82
N ARG A 193 -11.42 -16.93 9.39
CA ARG A 193 -11.79 -15.82 10.29
C ARG A 193 -11.67 -16.18 11.77
N MET A 194 -11.41 -17.44 12.04
CA MET A 194 -11.08 -17.99 13.34
C MET A 194 -9.83 -18.87 13.20
N PRO A 195 -9.10 -19.16 14.25
CA PRO A 195 -7.92 -20.02 14.16
C PRO A 195 -8.22 -21.36 13.49
N ALA A 196 -7.40 -21.69 12.50
CA ALA A 196 -7.48 -22.94 11.76
C ALA A 196 -6.10 -23.31 11.19
N GLN A 197 -5.89 -24.58 10.95
CA GLN A 197 -4.65 -25.14 10.44
C GLN A 197 -4.88 -25.77 9.05
N PHE A 198 -3.90 -25.56 8.17
CA PHE A 198 -3.92 -26.07 6.79
C PHE A 198 -2.62 -26.81 6.49
N THR A 199 -2.71 -27.89 5.70
CA THR A 199 -1.55 -28.64 5.21
C THR A 199 -1.93 -29.44 3.97
N ASP A 200 -0.95 -30.16 3.37
CA ASP A 200 -1.12 -31.00 2.19
C ASP A 200 -1.84 -30.30 1.03
N ILE A 201 -1.32 -29.17 0.66
CA ILE A 201 -1.83 -28.36 -0.43
C ILE A 201 -1.40 -29.00 -1.76
N VAL A 202 -2.35 -29.30 -2.63
CA VAL A 202 -2.06 -29.86 -3.94
C VAL A 202 -2.93 -29.20 -5.00
N VAL A 203 -2.32 -28.82 -6.12
CA VAL A 203 -3.03 -28.42 -7.33
C VAL A 203 -2.62 -29.32 -8.47
N THR A 204 -3.62 -29.88 -9.15
CA THR A 204 -3.39 -30.73 -10.33
C THR A 204 -4.17 -30.20 -11.53
N MET A 205 -3.59 -30.43 -12.72
CA MET A 205 -4.21 -30.17 -14.01
C MET A 205 -4.19 -31.43 -14.86
N ASP A 206 -5.18 -31.62 -15.73
CA ASP A 206 -5.07 -32.60 -16.79
C ASP A 206 -4.11 -32.12 -17.90
N ASP A 207 -3.76 -33.04 -18.83
CA ASP A 207 -2.79 -32.72 -19.88
C ASP A 207 -3.28 -31.59 -20.80
N SER A 208 -4.57 -31.47 -21.02
CA SER A 208 -5.14 -30.40 -21.85
C SER A 208 -4.99 -29.04 -21.18
N ALA A 209 -5.40 -28.93 -19.91
CA ALA A 209 -5.28 -27.70 -19.13
C ALA A 209 -3.83 -27.28 -18.95
N LEU A 210 -2.94 -28.22 -18.67
CA LEU A 210 -1.49 -27.94 -18.54
C LEU A 210 -0.88 -27.45 -19.86
N ASN A 211 -1.22 -28.07 -20.98
CA ASN A 211 -0.75 -27.63 -22.28
C ASN A 211 -1.28 -26.24 -22.65
N GLU A 212 -2.55 -25.95 -22.38
CA GLU A 212 -3.12 -24.61 -22.60
C GLU A 212 -2.43 -23.55 -21.76
N ASP A 213 -2.19 -23.81 -20.46
CA ASP A 213 -1.46 -22.93 -19.57
C ASP A 213 -0.03 -22.67 -20.09
N THR A 214 0.70 -23.72 -20.43
CA THR A 214 2.06 -23.62 -20.98
C THR A 214 2.13 -22.82 -22.27
N LEU A 215 1.19 -23.01 -23.18
CA LEU A 215 1.10 -22.26 -24.42
C LEU A 215 0.76 -20.78 -24.17
N THR A 216 -0.11 -20.52 -23.22
CA THR A 216 -0.47 -19.14 -22.83
C THR A 216 0.73 -18.42 -22.25
N VAL A 217 1.43 -19.03 -21.30
CA VAL A 217 2.69 -18.49 -20.74
C VAL A 217 3.71 -18.19 -21.84
N SER A 218 3.92 -19.16 -22.75
CA SER A 218 4.89 -19.01 -23.84
C SER A 218 4.55 -17.84 -24.76
N ARG A 219 3.24 -17.66 -25.09
CA ARG A 219 2.79 -16.53 -25.92
C ARG A 219 2.97 -15.21 -25.23
N GLU A 220 2.63 -15.11 -23.94
CA GLU A 220 2.81 -13.89 -23.16
C GLU A 220 4.29 -13.49 -23.06
N ILE A 221 5.17 -14.45 -22.79
CA ILE A 221 6.62 -14.20 -22.75
C ILE A 221 7.11 -13.68 -24.12
N ALA A 222 6.68 -14.31 -25.21
CA ALA A 222 7.03 -13.87 -26.55
C ALA A 222 6.55 -12.44 -26.83
N GLN A 223 5.28 -12.14 -26.54
CA GLN A 223 4.69 -10.81 -26.72
C GLN A 223 5.40 -9.74 -25.85
N VAL A 224 5.74 -10.06 -24.61
CA VAL A 224 6.50 -9.16 -23.75
C VAL A 224 7.90 -8.93 -24.33
N GLY A 225 8.55 -9.99 -24.84
CA GLY A 225 9.85 -9.90 -25.50
C GLY A 225 9.80 -8.99 -26.73
N GLU A 226 8.81 -9.18 -27.61
CA GLU A 226 8.60 -8.34 -28.80
C GLU A 226 8.35 -6.87 -28.43
N ARG A 227 7.50 -6.61 -27.43
CA ARG A 227 7.24 -5.24 -26.96
C ARG A 227 8.48 -4.62 -26.36
N ARG A 228 9.23 -5.35 -25.52
CA ARG A 228 10.49 -4.84 -24.94
C ARG A 228 11.52 -4.48 -26.00
N ALA A 229 11.59 -5.25 -27.09
CA ALA A 229 12.50 -4.96 -28.20
C ALA A 229 12.18 -3.65 -28.93
N GLN A 230 10.93 -3.16 -28.84
CA GLN A 230 10.48 -1.90 -29.47
C GLN A 230 10.80 -0.66 -28.64
N TYR A 231 11.14 -0.83 -27.37
CA TYR A 231 11.41 0.29 -26.47
C TYR A 231 12.87 0.35 -26.05
N PRO A 232 13.39 1.54 -25.76
CA PRO A 232 14.74 1.69 -25.21
C PRO A 232 14.88 0.86 -23.93
N GLN A 233 15.93 0.08 -23.85
CA GLN A 233 16.21 -0.68 -22.63
C GLN A 233 16.93 0.22 -21.62
N PRO A 234 16.50 0.26 -20.34
CA PRO A 234 17.21 0.99 -19.32
C PRO A 234 18.60 0.40 -19.13
N LYS A 235 19.58 1.27 -19.00
CA LYS A 235 20.96 0.90 -18.70
C LYS A 235 21.32 1.51 -17.35
N LEU A 236 22.08 0.76 -16.55
CA LEU A 236 22.65 1.31 -15.33
C LEU A 236 23.58 2.48 -15.72
N GLY A 237 23.17 3.71 -15.39
CA GLY A 237 23.98 4.90 -15.60
C GLY A 237 25.00 5.07 -14.49
N LYS A 238 24.54 5.10 -13.26
CA LYS A 238 25.37 5.32 -12.07
C LYS A 238 24.76 4.64 -10.83
N ALA A 239 25.61 4.15 -9.95
CA ALA A 239 25.25 3.69 -8.61
C ALA A 239 25.97 4.59 -7.60
N ILE A 240 25.26 5.09 -6.61
CA ILE A 240 25.78 5.93 -5.54
C ILE A 240 25.60 5.19 -4.22
N ASP A 241 26.70 5.00 -3.49
CA ASP A 241 26.64 4.43 -2.15
C ASP A 241 26.19 5.50 -1.15
N LEU A 242 25.02 5.31 -0.55
CA LEU A 242 24.43 6.23 0.42
C LEU A 242 24.91 5.99 1.85
N LYS A 243 25.82 5.04 2.08
CA LYS A 243 26.42 4.75 3.40
C LYS A 243 25.36 4.59 4.50
N ASN A 244 25.24 5.59 5.39
CA ASN A 244 24.31 5.58 6.52
C ASN A 244 23.18 6.62 6.43
N PHE A 245 23.09 7.37 5.31
CA PHE A 245 22.08 8.43 5.12
C PHE A 245 20.99 8.06 4.09
N GLY A 246 20.95 6.83 3.65
CA GLY A 246 19.93 6.37 2.72
C GLY A 246 18.52 6.52 3.31
N ALA A 247 17.58 6.83 2.44
CA ALA A 247 16.17 6.93 2.76
C ALA A 247 15.38 6.23 1.65
N ALA A 248 14.27 5.57 1.98
CA ALA A 248 13.51 4.79 1.02
C ALA A 248 12.98 5.67 -0.14
N ARG A 249 11.80 6.25 -0.01
CA ARG A 249 11.20 7.11 -1.03
C ARG A 249 11.37 8.61 -0.76
N GLN A 250 12.13 8.96 0.25
CA GLN A 250 12.23 10.32 0.75
C GLN A 250 13.40 11.06 0.11
N ILE A 251 13.25 11.29 -1.17
CA ILE A 251 14.28 11.82 -2.07
C ILE A 251 13.67 12.96 -2.88
N ARG A 252 14.40 14.08 -2.99
CA ARG A 252 14.09 15.18 -3.90
C ARG A 252 15.32 15.53 -4.72
N PHE A 253 15.07 16.04 -5.91
CA PHE A 253 16.09 16.49 -6.83
C PHE A 253 15.98 18.00 -6.99
N GLY A 254 17.11 18.68 -7.20
CA GLY A 254 17.13 20.10 -7.46
C GLY A 254 18.49 20.63 -7.85
N ARG A 255 18.53 21.90 -8.28
CA ARG A 255 19.72 22.65 -8.65
C ARG A 255 20.19 23.50 -7.48
N LEU A 256 20.65 22.86 -6.41
CA LEU A 256 20.93 23.52 -5.15
C LEU A 256 22.02 24.60 -5.23
N THR A 257 22.90 24.56 -6.22
CA THR A 257 24.02 25.50 -6.38
C THR A 257 23.74 26.64 -7.35
N GLY A 258 22.59 26.63 -8.02
CA GLY A 258 22.27 27.61 -9.08
C GLY A 258 23.00 27.37 -10.39
N THR A 259 23.65 26.21 -10.54
CA THR A 259 24.23 25.72 -11.78
C THR A 259 23.26 24.72 -12.46
N ASP A 260 23.59 24.23 -13.66
CA ASP A 260 22.81 23.16 -14.30
C ASP A 260 23.01 21.79 -13.65
N ASP A 261 23.88 21.69 -12.65
CA ASP A 261 24.16 20.44 -11.97
C ASP A 261 22.98 20.02 -11.09
N MET A 262 22.60 18.76 -11.22
CA MET A 262 21.56 18.16 -10.40
C MET A 262 22.11 17.65 -9.08
N HIS A 263 21.41 17.91 -8.02
CA HIS A 263 21.71 17.45 -6.67
C HIS A 263 20.55 16.62 -6.12
N ILE A 264 20.82 15.85 -5.07
CA ILE A 264 19.84 14.98 -4.42
C ILE A 264 19.78 15.32 -2.95
N VAL A 265 18.58 15.50 -2.42
CA VAL A 265 18.35 15.66 -0.98
C VAL A 265 17.62 14.43 -0.47
N PHE A 266 18.17 13.80 0.56
CA PHE A 266 17.58 12.66 1.27
C PHE A 266 17.07 13.13 2.63
N ALA A 267 15.88 12.62 3.01
CA ALA A 267 15.35 12.82 4.34
C ALA A 267 15.18 11.48 5.05
N GLN A 268 15.93 11.26 6.12
CA GLN A 268 15.63 10.21 7.07
C GLN A 268 14.65 10.73 8.11
N HIS A 269 13.75 9.86 8.57
CA HIS A 269 12.79 10.25 9.59
C HIS A 269 12.67 9.21 10.69
N GLN A 270 12.25 9.67 11.84
CA GLN A 270 11.97 8.86 13.01
C GLN A 270 10.49 9.01 13.39
N LYS A 271 9.87 7.89 13.73
CA LYS A 271 8.50 7.92 14.26
C LYS A 271 8.45 8.50 15.64
N ARG A 272 7.50 9.42 15.85
CA ARG A 272 7.15 9.95 17.17
C ARG A 272 5.88 9.36 17.75
N GLY A 273 5.06 8.70 16.93
CA GLY A 273 3.78 8.15 17.31
C GLY A 273 3.49 6.81 16.67
N HIS A 274 2.23 6.40 16.76
CA HIS A 274 1.76 5.14 16.23
C HIS A 274 1.64 5.18 14.71
N LYS A 275 1.97 4.06 14.06
CA LYS A 275 1.92 3.90 12.60
C LYS A 275 2.82 4.94 11.91
N ASP A 276 2.32 5.61 10.90
CA ASP A 276 2.95 6.65 10.11
C ASP A 276 2.64 8.08 10.61
N ALA A 277 1.82 8.19 11.65
CA ALA A 277 1.52 9.46 12.27
C ALA A 277 2.75 10.05 12.98
N TYR A 278 2.89 11.37 12.93
CA TYR A 278 3.90 12.13 13.66
C TYR A 278 5.35 11.77 13.34
N ALA A 279 5.64 11.57 12.07
CA ALA A 279 7.01 11.44 11.62
C ALA A 279 7.81 12.73 11.90
N HIS A 280 9.08 12.55 12.18
CA HIS A 280 10.03 13.62 12.43
C HIS A 280 11.24 13.43 11.52
N ILE A 281 11.62 14.44 10.76
CA ILE A 281 12.85 14.39 9.99
C ILE A 281 14.03 14.42 10.96
N SER A 282 14.73 13.30 11.07
CA SER A 282 15.90 13.15 11.94
C SER A 282 17.17 13.63 11.27
N CYS A 283 17.31 13.41 9.96
CA CYS A 283 18.49 13.83 9.19
C CYS A 283 18.08 14.25 7.77
N LEU A 284 18.67 15.34 7.29
CA LEU A 284 18.68 15.76 5.89
C LEU A 284 20.11 15.69 5.36
N THR A 285 20.28 15.10 4.17
CA THR A 285 21.60 15.04 3.52
C THR A 285 21.45 15.47 2.07
N ALA A 286 22.21 16.47 1.65
CA ALA A 286 22.31 16.88 0.26
C ALA A 286 23.63 16.36 -0.36
N ILE A 287 23.55 15.80 -1.54
CA ILE A 287 24.71 15.30 -2.28
C ILE A 287 24.69 15.77 -3.74
N ASN A 288 25.86 15.78 -4.36
CA ASN A 288 25.95 15.82 -5.81
C ASN A 288 25.77 14.43 -6.44
N LEU A 289 25.72 14.34 -7.77
CA LEU A 289 25.58 13.05 -8.46
C LEU A 289 26.85 12.17 -8.37
N ASP A 290 27.95 12.63 -7.81
CA ASP A 290 29.14 11.85 -7.51
C ASP A 290 29.09 11.20 -6.13
N GLY A 291 28.05 11.53 -5.34
CA GLY A 291 27.87 11.00 -3.99
C GLY A 291 28.64 11.80 -2.92
N GLU A 292 29.18 12.95 -3.28
CA GLU A 292 29.83 13.84 -2.34
C GLU A 292 28.78 14.63 -1.57
N ILE A 293 28.93 14.68 -0.25
CA ILE A 293 28.01 15.40 0.63
C ILE A 293 28.31 16.91 0.56
N LEU A 294 27.31 17.69 0.14
CA LEU A 294 27.36 19.14 0.20
C LEU A 294 27.19 19.63 1.63
N TRP A 295 26.14 19.12 2.27
CA TRP A 295 25.84 19.41 3.67
C TRP A 295 24.96 18.32 4.28
N GLN A 296 24.92 18.29 5.62
CA GLN A 296 24.09 17.38 6.38
C GLN A 296 23.56 18.06 7.65
N ILE A 297 22.27 17.88 7.94
CA ILE A 297 21.60 18.43 9.11
C ILE A 297 20.99 17.28 9.90
N GLY A 298 21.37 17.15 11.18
CA GLY A 298 21.00 16.03 12.03
C GLY A 298 21.98 14.86 11.89
N GLU A 299 21.66 13.74 12.52
CA GLU A 299 22.51 12.56 12.56
C GLU A 299 21.90 11.44 11.69
N PRO A 300 22.65 10.94 10.70
CA PRO A 300 22.19 9.81 9.90
C PRO A 300 22.19 8.52 10.71
N SER A 301 21.29 7.60 10.39
CA SER A 301 21.18 6.31 11.06
C SER A 301 20.78 5.20 10.10
N THR A 302 21.36 4.01 10.32
CA THR A 302 20.98 2.77 9.65
C THR A 302 19.98 1.95 10.47
N GLU A 303 19.57 2.43 11.64
CA GLU A 303 18.59 1.72 12.45
C GLU A 303 17.25 1.64 11.76
N PHE A 304 16.60 0.50 11.95
CA PHE A 304 15.37 0.15 11.30
C PHE A 304 14.24 1.19 11.40
N ASN A 305 14.12 1.88 12.53
CA ASN A 305 13.09 2.89 12.76
C ASN A 305 13.33 4.23 12.03
N HIS A 306 14.46 4.39 11.35
CA HIS A 306 14.82 5.63 10.65
C HIS A 306 14.55 5.59 9.13
N ALA A 307 14.29 4.44 8.56
CA ALA A 307 14.16 4.30 7.11
C ALA A 307 12.86 3.62 6.64
N ILE A 308 12.02 3.13 7.54
CA ILE A 308 11.01 2.15 7.21
C ILE A 308 9.69 2.74 6.80
N ILE A 309 9.35 3.93 7.21
CA ILE A 309 8.00 4.42 7.06
C ILE A 309 7.98 5.75 6.40
N SER A 310 7.24 5.74 5.34
CA SER A 310 6.69 6.90 4.73
C SER A 310 5.75 7.63 5.67
N ALA A 311 6.23 8.69 6.25
CA ALA A 311 5.37 9.85 6.33
C ALA A 311 5.25 10.43 4.93
N ASP A 312 4.18 11.07 4.64
CA ASP A 312 4.11 12.03 3.57
C ASP A 312 5.19 13.06 3.89
N LEU A 313 5.92 13.53 2.90
CA LEU A 313 7.20 14.16 3.15
C LEU A 313 7.08 15.62 3.50
N PRO A 314 7.42 16.04 4.73
CA PRO A 314 7.44 17.43 5.09
C PRO A 314 8.70 18.16 4.60
N PHE A 315 9.11 17.91 3.32
CA PHE A 315 10.15 18.73 2.66
C PHE A 315 9.98 18.74 1.14
N GLN A 316 10.42 19.83 0.51
CA GLN A 316 10.46 20.02 -0.93
C GLN A 316 11.75 20.75 -1.32
N VAL A 317 12.07 20.71 -2.62
CA VAL A 317 13.20 21.43 -3.22
C VAL A 317 12.66 22.28 -4.37
N CYS A 318 12.86 23.59 -4.30
CA CYS A 318 12.34 24.55 -5.28
C CYS A 318 13.03 25.91 -5.12
N ASP A 319 13.31 26.60 -6.24
CA ASP A 319 13.72 28.01 -6.24
C ASP A 319 12.51 28.89 -5.86
N VAL A 320 12.32 29.17 -4.59
CA VAL A 320 11.18 29.96 -4.10
C VAL A 320 11.46 31.46 -4.07
N ASP A 321 12.71 31.90 -4.08
CA ASP A 321 13.07 33.32 -4.06
C ASP A 321 13.52 33.87 -5.42
N GLY A 322 13.79 33.01 -6.41
CA GLY A 322 14.09 33.38 -7.79
C GLY A 322 15.54 33.74 -8.03
N ASP A 323 16.46 33.29 -7.19
CA ASP A 323 17.90 33.52 -7.38
C ASP A 323 18.56 32.52 -8.35
N GLY A 324 17.80 31.52 -8.83
CA GLY A 324 18.23 30.47 -9.74
C GLY A 324 18.84 29.26 -9.06
N ALA A 325 18.91 29.24 -7.74
CA ALA A 325 19.27 28.07 -6.95
C ALA A 325 18.07 27.58 -6.17
N ASP A 326 17.86 26.25 -6.11
CA ASP A 326 16.76 25.71 -5.34
C ASP A 326 17.03 25.76 -3.84
N GLU A 327 16.05 26.23 -3.08
CA GLU A 327 15.97 26.09 -1.63
C GLU A 327 15.50 24.71 -1.24
N VAL A 328 15.77 24.34 0.02
CA VAL A 328 15.12 23.19 0.68
C VAL A 328 14.10 23.71 1.69
N ILE A 329 12.83 23.53 1.38
CA ILE A 329 11.71 23.89 2.26
C ILE A 329 11.39 22.67 3.12
N VAL A 330 11.46 22.82 4.45
CA VAL A 330 11.32 21.70 5.37
C VAL A 330 10.58 22.08 6.65
N ALA A 331 9.76 21.15 7.13
CA ALA A 331 9.19 21.26 8.47
C ALA A 331 9.87 20.25 9.41
N ARG A 332 10.58 20.77 10.42
CA ARG A 332 11.33 19.99 11.39
C ARG A 332 11.31 20.65 12.75
N ASN A 333 11.16 19.85 13.82
CA ASN A 333 11.12 20.36 15.19
C ASN A 333 10.07 21.48 15.41
N PHE A 334 8.89 21.34 14.79
CA PHE A 334 7.81 22.33 14.84
C PHE A 334 8.20 23.73 14.31
N GLN A 335 9.15 23.76 13.39
CA GLN A 335 9.53 24.92 12.62
C GLN A 335 9.33 24.64 11.13
N LEU A 336 8.69 25.55 10.41
CA LEU A 336 8.73 25.61 8.95
C LEU A 336 9.93 26.46 8.58
N MET A 337 10.82 25.94 7.75
CA MET A 337 12.09 26.57 7.39
C MET A 337 12.30 26.59 5.89
N ILE A 338 12.93 27.63 5.40
CA ILE A 338 13.55 27.72 4.08
C ILE A 338 15.06 27.69 4.29
N LEU A 339 15.72 26.66 3.75
CA LEU A 339 17.17 26.48 3.85
C LEU A 339 17.82 26.87 2.53
N ASP A 340 18.96 27.54 2.60
CA ASP A 340 19.82 27.74 1.44
C ASP A 340 20.28 26.40 0.86
N GLY A 341 20.03 26.17 -0.42
CA GLY A 341 20.33 24.90 -1.08
C GLY A 341 21.81 24.56 -1.12
N ARG A 342 22.68 25.56 -1.20
CA ARG A 342 24.14 25.37 -1.33
C ARG A 342 24.77 24.89 -0.02
N THR A 343 24.23 25.38 1.11
CA THR A 343 24.88 25.27 2.42
C THR A 343 24.05 24.55 3.50
N GLY A 344 22.75 24.41 3.27
CA GLY A 344 21.80 23.94 4.29
C GLY A 344 21.53 24.96 5.42
N ALA A 345 22.07 26.18 5.33
CA ALA A 345 21.83 27.21 6.33
C ALA A 345 20.39 27.72 6.30
N VAL A 346 19.83 28.02 7.48
CA VAL A 346 18.47 28.56 7.57
C VAL A 346 18.43 29.98 7.01
N LYS A 347 17.71 30.20 5.90
CA LYS A 347 17.42 31.53 5.35
C LYS A 347 16.24 32.18 6.11
N LYS A 348 15.18 31.41 6.35
CA LYS A 348 13.95 31.85 7.03
C LYS A 348 13.38 30.73 7.89
N SER A 349 12.73 31.09 8.98
CA SER A 349 12.04 30.13 9.83
C SER A 349 10.89 30.77 10.59
N VAL A 350 9.77 30.03 10.70
CA VAL A 350 8.64 30.37 11.56
C VAL A 350 8.17 29.13 12.31
N PRO A 351 7.65 29.28 13.53
CA PRO A 351 7.01 28.16 14.22
C PRO A 351 5.82 27.66 13.40
N THR A 352 5.62 26.33 13.38
CA THR A 352 4.38 25.77 12.80
C THR A 352 3.16 26.25 13.58
N PRO A 353 1.97 26.30 12.97
CA PRO A 353 0.76 26.77 13.63
C PRO A 353 0.49 26.06 14.96
N LEU A 354 -0.17 26.74 15.88
CA LEU A 354 -0.69 26.09 17.08
C LEU A 354 -1.75 25.07 16.65
N SER A 355 -1.73 23.94 17.30
CA SER A 355 -2.71 22.91 17.09
C SER A 355 -3.93 23.20 17.93
N GLU A 356 -5.01 23.65 17.30
CA GLU A 356 -6.33 23.41 17.84
C GLU A 356 -6.63 21.93 17.66
N ALA A 357 -7.16 21.27 18.69
CA ALA A 357 -7.50 19.85 18.59
C ALA A 357 -8.36 19.62 17.34
N PRO A 358 -7.97 18.72 16.42
CA PRO A 358 -8.81 18.42 15.27
C PRO A 358 -10.15 17.91 15.77
N ASP A 359 -11.21 18.20 15.02
CA ASP A 359 -12.52 17.62 15.28
C ASP A 359 -12.38 16.09 15.30
N GLU A 360 -12.64 15.47 16.43
CA GLU A 360 -12.53 14.01 16.61
C GLU A 360 -13.38 13.22 15.62
N THR A 361 -14.39 13.84 15.04
CA THR A 361 -15.27 13.22 14.04
C THR A 361 -14.59 13.05 12.67
N LEU A 362 -13.50 13.74 12.39
CA LEU A 362 -12.75 13.66 11.13
C LEU A 362 -11.77 12.48 11.09
N PHE A 363 -11.46 11.90 12.25
CA PHE A 363 -10.55 10.75 12.33
C PHE A 363 -11.31 9.47 12.61
N SER A 364 -11.42 8.61 11.62
CA SER A 364 -11.89 7.23 11.80
C SER A 364 -10.90 6.34 12.58
N VAL A 365 -9.82 6.90 13.09
CA VAL A 365 -8.70 6.19 13.74
C VAL A 365 -8.53 6.64 15.19
N PRO A 366 -8.04 5.77 16.08
CA PRO A 366 -8.12 5.92 17.54
C PRO A 366 -7.24 7.03 18.15
N PHE A 367 -6.89 8.07 17.42
CA PHE A 367 -6.20 9.24 17.96
C PHE A 367 -7.20 10.27 18.46
N LYS A 368 -7.76 9.99 19.61
CA LYS A 368 -8.69 10.90 20.28
C LYS A 368 -8.06 12.19 20.77
N GLN A 369 -6.75 12.35 20.65
CA GLN A 369 -6.06 13.52 21.16
C GLN A 369 -4.80 13.77 20.34
N TYR A 370 -4.68 14.94 19.75
CA TYR A 370 -3.45 15.38 19.12
C TYR A 370 -2.41 15.63 20.19
N ALA A 371 -1.25 15.01 20.06
CA ALA A 371 -0.26 14.91 21.13
C ALA A 371 0.62 16.16 21.31
N PHE A 372 0.53 17.16 20.44
CA PHE A 372 1.45 18.29 20.41
C PHE A 372 0.71 19.63 20.41
N ASP A 373 1.33 20.65 21.02
CA ASP A 373 0.80 22.02 21.03
C ASP A 373 0.90 22.72 19.65
N ARG A 374 1.73 22.19 18.77
CA ARG A 374 1.93 22.70 17.42
C ARG A 374 1.72 21.62 16.37
N VAL A 375 1.40 22.06 15.18
CA VAL A 375 1.22 21.18 14.03
C VAL A 375 2.53 20.47 13.70
N ASN A 376 2.47 19.13 13.74
CA ASN A 376 3.49 18.28 13.13
C ASN A 376 3.15 18.16 11.66
N VAL A 377 3.88 18.88 10.82
CA VAL A 377 3.64 18.90 9.38
C VAL A 377 3.88 17.50 8.79
N ASP A 378 2.96 17.04 7.99
CA ASP A 378 2.98 15.74 7.35
C ASP A 378 3.42 15.83 5.89
N SER A 379 2.96 16.85 5.17
CA SER A 379 3.40 17.10 3.80
C SER A 379 3.56 18.59 3.49
N ILE A 380 4.40 18.88 2.49
CA ILE A 380 4.62 20.22 1.91
C ILE A 380 4.40 20.14 0.41
N ARG A 381 3.71 21.15 -0.16
CA ARG A 381 3.63 21.42 -1.60
C ARG A 381 4.03 22.85 -1.89
N ILE A 382 4.58 23.07 -3.08
CA ILE A 382 4.88 24.40 -3.58
C ILE A 382 3.90 24.69 -4.71
N ALA A 383 3.32 25.88 -4.71
CA ALA A 383 2.26 26.31 -5.62
C ALA A 383 2.48 27.75 -6.07
N ASP A 384 1.80 28.17 -7.10
CA ASP A 384 1.69 29.57 -7.53
C ASP A 384 0.32 30.16 -7.13
N LEU A 385 0.07 30.30 -5.83
CA LEU A 385 -1.18 30.90 -5.32
C LEU A 385 -1.26 32.39 -5.58
N SER A 386 -0.11 33.03 -5.73
CA SER A 386 0.01 34.48 -5.89
C SER A 386 0.00 34.96 -7.35
N GLY A 387 0.00 34.04 -8.32
CA GLY A 387 0.01 34.38 -9.76
C GLY A 387 1.31 35.00 -10.26
N LYS A 388 2.46 34.53 -9.74
CA LYS A 388 3.79 35.02 -10.16
C LYS A 388 4.31 34.35 -11.43
N GLY A 389 3.57 33.40 -11.99
CA GLY A 389 3.96 32.58 -13.14
C GLY A 389 5.01 31.53 -12.83
N ARG A 390 5.26 31.27 -11.55
CA ARG A 390 6.09 30.19 -11.04
C ARG A 390 5.72 29.82 -9.61
N PRO A 391 5.85 28.53 -9.21
CA PRO A 391 5.56 28.11 -7.87
C PRO A 391 6.52 28.74 -6.85
N THR A 392 6.00 29.49 -5.87
CA THR A 392 6.78 30.13 -4.81
C THR A 392 6.10 30.04 -3.46
N ASP A 393 4.78 29.81 -3.45
CA ASP A 393 3.99 29.75 -2.23
C ASP A 393 4.02 28.34 -1.65
N ILE A 394 3.91 28.24 -0.34
CA ILE A 394 4.18 27.01 0.40
C ILE A 394 2.91 26.54 1.09
N LEU A 395 2.42 25.38 0.70
CA LEU A 395 1.34 24.69 1.37
C LEU A 395 1.92 23.69 2.36
N ILE A 396 1.54 23.78 3.63
CA ILE A 396 1.83 22.78 4.65
C ILE A 396 0.53 22.15 5.14
N LYS A 397 0.57 20.89 5.51
CA LYS A 397 -0.59 20.18 5.98
C LYS A 397 -0.28 19.24 7.14
N ASP A 398 -1.25 19.07 8.05
CA ASP A 398 -1.25 17.99 9.03
C ASP A 398 -1.70 16.66 8.40
N ARG A 399 -1.79 15.59 9.19
CA ARG A 399 -2.02 14.25 8.63
C ARG A 399 -3.30 14.16 7.78
N TYR A 400 -4.44 14.62 8.25
CA TYR A 400 -5.69 14.35 7.53
C TYR A 400 -6.72 15.50 7.56
N SER A 401 -6.45 16.64 8.18
CA SER A 401 -7.52 17.58 8.50
C SER A 401 -7.33 18.98 8.00
N ARG A 402 -6.11 19.52 7.99
CA ARG A 402 -5.89 20.96 7.86
C ARG A 402 -4.74 21.27 6.92
N VAL A 403 -4.90 22.39 6.18
CA VAL A 403 -3.86 22.93 5.29
C VAL A 403 -3.66 24.41 5.62
N TRP A 404 -2.42 24.88 5.57
CA TRP A 404 -2.05 26.28 5.69
C TRP A 404 -1.20 26.68 4.49
N ALA A 405 -1.48 27.87 3.95
CA ALA A 405 -0.72 28.48 2.87
C ALA A 405 0.14 29.61 3.38
N TYR A 406 1.37 29.65 2.94
CA TYR A 406 2.35 30.70 3.22
C TYR A 406 2.93 31.25 1.93
N ASP A 407 3.31 32.52 1.92
CA ASP A 407 4.17 33.04 0.87
C ASP A 407 5.65 32.63 1.06
N ASN A 408 6.52 32.99 0.14
CA ASN A 408 7.95 32.71 0.20
C ASN A 408 8.71 33.54 1.27
N GLU A 409 8.04 34.48 1.94
CA GLU A 409 8.54 35.16 3.14
C GLU A 409 8.10 34.50 4.45
N LEU A 410 7.36 33.38 4.34
CA LEU A 410 6.72 32.65 5.44
C LEU A 410 5.62 33.46 6.15
N ASN A 411 4.98 34.42 5.48
CA ASN A 411 3.76 35.04 5.96
C ASN A 411 2.59 34.10 5.69
N LEU A 412 1.73 33.90 6.70
CA LEU A 412 0.51 33.10 6.55
C LEU A 412 -0.48 33.83 5.63
N LEU A 413 -0.91 33.19 4.56
CA LEU A 413 -1.91 33.69 3.60
C LEU A 413 -3.32 33.30 4.05
N TRP A 414 -3.55 32.02 4.24
CA TRP A 414 -4.84 31.46 4.65
C TRP A 414 -4.67 30.06 5.26
N HIS A 415 -5.75 29.52 5.83
CA HIS A 415 -5.82 28.12 6.26
C HIS A 415 -7.16 27.51 5.87
N PHE A 416 -7.17 26.19 5.64
CA PHE A 416 -8.32 25.41 5.26
C PHE A 416 -8.47 24.20 6.20
N HIS A 417 -9.71 23.93 6.68
CA HIS A 417 -9.98 22.85 7.62
C HIS A 417 -11.40 22.26 7.48
N GLU A 418 -11.95 22.30 6.28
CA GLU A 418 -13.29 21.78 6.01
C GLU A 418 -13.24 20.33 5.51
N GLY A 419 -13.16 19.37 6.42
CA GLY A 419 -13.24 17.94 6.09
C GLY A 419 -11.90 17.21 6.06
N ILE A 420 -11.90 16.03 5.43
CA ILE A 420 -10.73 15.15 5.37
C ILE A 420 -9.84 15.56 4.20
N THR A 421 -8.58 15.90 4.50
CA THR A 421 -7.62 16.40 3.52
C THR A 421 -6.75 15.33 2.86
N GLY A 422 -6.88 14.05 3.22
CA GLY A 422 -6.09 12.99 2.62
C GLY A 422 -4.59 13.12 2.85
N HIS A 423 -3.77 12.51 1.98
CA HIS A 423 -2.31 12.51 2.12
C HIS A 423 -1.64 13.68 1.41
N PHE A 424 -1.81 13.83 0.10
CA PHE A 424 -1.10 14.83 -0.69
C PHE A 424 -2.06 15.82 -1.35
N PRO A 425 -1.91 17.12 -1.11
CA PRO A 425 -2.56 18.11 -1.95
C PRO A 425 -1.92 18.11 -3.34
N TYR A 426 -2.73 18.35 -4.35
CA TYR A 426 -2.30 18.59 -5.72
C TYR A 426 -2.68 20.01 -6.11
N THR A 427 -1.80 20.71 -6.83
CA THR A 427 -2.03 22.11 -7.23
C THR A 427 -1.89 22.25 -8.73
N ALA A 428 -2.77 23.04 -9.34
CA ALA A 428 -2.73 23.41 -10.75
C ALA A 428 -3.67 24.60 -11.00
N ASP A 429 -3.33 25.47 -11.92
CA ASP A 429 -4.22 26.46 -12.48
C ASP A 429 -5.29 25.76 -13.33
N ILE A 430 -6.48 25.58 -12.75
CA ILE A 430 -7.58 24.81 -13.36
C ILE A 430 -8.49 25.71 -14.19
N ASP A 431 -8.70 26.94 -13.77
CA ASP A 431 -9.61 27.88 -14.42
C ASP A 431 -8.91 28.85 -15.38
N GLY A 432 -7.58 28.90 -15.38
CA GLY A 432 -6.76 29.68 -16.30
C GLY A 432 -6.56 31.11 -15.86
N ASP A 433 -6.72 31.43 -14.58
CA ASP A 433 -6.53 32.79 -14.04
C ASP A 433 -5.05 33.08 -13.72
N GLY A 434 -4.17 32.11 -13.89
CA GLY A 434 -2.74 32.22 -13.64
C GLY A 434 -2.32 31.91 -12.20
N LYS A 435 -3.22 31.38 -11.38
CA LYS A 435 -2.97 30.95 -10.00
C LYS A 435 -3.40 29.50 -9.83
N ASP A 436 -2.75 28.81 -8.91
CA ASP A 436 -3.06 27.41 -8.67
C ASP A 436 -4.24 27.24 -7.70
N GLU A 437 -5.26 26.47 -8.09
CA GLU A 437 -6.19 25.83 -7.18
C GLU A 437 -5.52 24.65 -6.48
N MET A 438 -6.05 24.29 -5.31
CA MET A 438 -5.64 23.14 -4.54
C MET A 438 -6.74 22.07 -4.53
N PHE A 439 -6.43 20.88 -5.04
CA PHE A 439 -7.24 19.70 -4.78
C PHE A 439 -6.66 18.93 -3.58
N VAL A 440 -7.45 18.78 -2.52
CA VAL A 440 -7.02 18.15 -1.28
C VAL A 440 -8.14 17.29 -0.68
N GLY A 441 -7.84 16.01 -0.40
CA GLY A 441 -8.87 15.08 0.01
C GLY A 441 -9.95 14.91 -1.07
N TYR A 442 -11.15 15.34 -0.78
CA TYR A 442 -12.28 15.33 -1.70
C TYR A 442 -12.73 16.76 -2.06
N HIS A 443 -11.89 17.75 -1.81
CA HIS A 443 -12.21 19.17 -1.90
C HIS A 443 -11.37 19.83 -3.00
N LEU A 444 -12.00 20.68 -3.81
CA LEU A 444 -11.33 21.68 -4.63
C LEU A 444 -11.43 23.03 -3.92
N VAL A 445 -10.28 23.64 -3.69
CA VAL A 445 -10.11 24.89 -2.95
C VAL A 445 -9.43 25.90 -3.86
N ASP A 446 -9.95 27.09 -3.89
CA ASP A 446 -9.43 28.21 -4.67
C ASP A 446 -8.07 28.71 -4.13
N HIS A 447 -7.32 29.41 -4.95
CA HIS A 447 -6.02 30.00 -4.60
C HIS A 447 -6.05 30.86 -3.32
N ASP A 448 -7.22 31.42 -2.94
CA ASP A 448 -7.42 32.21 -1.74
C ASP A 448 -7.94 31.43 -0.52
N GLY A 449 -7.99 30.09 -0.61
CA GLY A 449 -8.41 29.20 0.47
C GLY A 449 -9.92 28.94 0.54
N LYS A 450 -10.72 29.45 -0.41
CA LYS A 450 -12.17 29.22 -0.44
C LYS A 450 -12.48 27.85 -1.02
N LEU A 451 -13.38 27.12 -0.39
CA LEU A 451 -13.93 25.88 -0.91
C LEU A 451 -14.78 26.14 -2.16
N LEU A 452 -14.38 25.58 -3.30
CA LEU A 452 -15.15 25.65 -4.55
C LEU A 452 -16.22 24.56 -4.61
N TRP A 453 -15.81 23.31 -4.35
CA TRP A 453 -16.73 22.18 -4.28
C TRP A 453 -16.12 20.97 -3.55
N THR A 454 -16.97 20.02 -3.20
CA THR A 454 -16.61 18.76 -2.54
C THR A 454 -17.22 17.58 -3.29
N LEU A 455 -16.46 16.55 -3.58
CA LEU A 455 -16.99 15.29 -4.10
C LEU A 455 -17.89 14.62 -3.05
N PRO A 456 -19.08 14.13 -3.42
CA PRO A 456 -20.01 13.51 -2.49
C PRO A 456 -19.59 12.05 -2.16
N VAL A 457 -18.35 11.85 -1.79
CA VAL A 457 -17.77 10.55 -1.45
C VAL A 457 -17.64 10.44 0.06
N LYS A 458 -18.03 9.29 0.60
CA LYS A 458 -17.92 8.98 2.04
C LYS A 458 -16.90 7.85 2.23
N THR A 459 -15.66 8.22 2.25
CA THR A 459 -14.56 7.30 2.62
C THR A 459 -13.68 7.93 3.69
N ASP A 460 -12.66 7.21 4.15
CA ASP A 460 -11.82 7.69 5.24
C ASP A 460 -10.84 8.78 4.77
N HIS A 461 -10.14 8.59 3.64
CA HIS A 461 -9.19 9.57 3.08
C HIS A 461 -8.80 9.22 1.64
N THR A 462 -8.18 10.16 0.95
CA THR A 462 -7.55 9.96 -0.36
C THR A 462 -6.05 9.79 -0.20
N ASP A 463 -5.44 8.92 -1.00
CA ASP A 463 -3.99 8.75 -1.02
C ASP A 463 -3.34 9.77 -1.94
N GLU A 464 -3.82 9.87 -3.17
CA GLU A 464 -3.25 10.74 -4.18
C GLU A 464 -4.32 11.26 -5.15
N ILE A 465 -4.07 12.44 -5.71
CA ILE A 465 -4.93 13.11 -6.68
C ILE A 465 -4.05 13.45 -7.89
N LEU A 466 -4.61 13.25 -9.07
CA LEU A 466 -4.00 13.67 -10.32
C LEU A 466 -5.00 14.52 -11.09
N ILE A 467 -4.56 15.71 -11.51
CA ILE A 467 -5.30 16.62 -12.39
C ILE A 467 -4.66 16.55 -13.76
N GLY A 468 -5.47 16.42 -14.80
CA GLY A 468 -4.93 16.34 -16.16
C GLY A 468 -6.01 16.37 -17.23
N LYS A 469 -5.59 16.57 -18.48
CA LYS A 469 -6.47 16.56 -19.66
C LYS A 469 -6.67 15.13 -20.14
N TRP A 470 -7.51 14.36 -19.45
CA TRP A 470 -7.75 12.95 -19.71
C TRP A 470 -8.66 12.69 -20.93
N ASN A 471 -9.49 13.66 -21.30
CA ASN A 471 -10.35 13.54 -22.47
C ASN A 471 -9.87 14.53 -23.55
N PRO A 472 -9.34 14.01 -24.71
CA PRO A 472 -8.83 14.88 -25.77
C PRO A 472 -9.90 15.78 -26.40
N ASN A 473 -11.17 15.48 -26.22
CA ASN A 473 -12.30 16.26 -26.75
C ASN A 473 -12.81 17.31 -25.75
N ARG A 474 -12.23 17.41 -24.55
CA ARG A 474 -12.53 18.45 -23.57
C ARG A 474 -11.25 19.25 -23.30
N PRO A 475 -11.30 20.58 -23.50
CA PRO A 475 -10.13 21.43 -23.28
C PRO A 475 -9.78 21.57 -21.78
N ASP A 476 -10.77 21.41 -20.91
CA ASP A 476 -10.61 21.65 -19.48
C ASP A 476 -9.97 20.45 -18.77
N PRO A 477 -9.06 20.67 -17.82
CA PRO A 477 -8.58 19.62 -16.93
C PRO A 477 -9.74 19.09 -16.05
N LEU A 478 -9.71 17.82 -15.72
CA LEU A 478 -10.67 17.18 -14.83
C LEU A 478 -9.93 16.46 -13.74
#